data_70b78e1532f9d18e8e98a589cc3dda60
#
_entry.id   70b78e1532f9d18e8e98a589cc3dda60
#
_cell.length_a   1.000
_cell.length_b   1.000
_cell.length_c   1.000
_cell.angle_alpha   90.00
_cell.angle_beta   90.00
_cell.angle_gamma   90.00
#
_symmetry.space_group_name_H-M   'P 1'
#
loop_
_entity.id
_entity.type
_entity.pdbx_description
1 polymer ?
#
loop_
_entity_poly.entity_id
_entity_poly.type
_entity_poly.pdbx_seq_one_letter_code
_entity_poly.pdbx_strand_id
1 'polypeptide(L)'
;MGEEKKLNIRIGQVKDVNNRQVFSNHVLCAQFLRDYADLDILKNVQPEDIEDVTDKYQAYLGIEFETDTVKKIHLPEMQKDMPLYMVSLIEHKSDVDYNVCMQLLRYTVCIWDDYAKTMEKAHPGISKTKGFRYPPVFPIVYYEGTGRWTAAMQVKERVFMNEIFASYIPDFTYRLVNVHQYTNEELLIHEDEMSLLMMINRIQTPQDFSDFLRSNQDEIREIMERASENIVQIIVNSLWALFMKMQVSVSEATDCLRKMIGGESMGNWFENMEPMNIQEERAKTKKAEEELEESVKAMFKLLKKLCPTKEQAVQELIESYDKTEEEAQKLVEQYW
;
A
#
# COMPACT_ATOMS: atom_id res chain seq x y z
N MET A 1 -26.51 8.00 0.30
CA MET A 1 -25.19 8.65 0.46
C MET A 1 -24.36 8.09 1.63
N GLY A 2 -24.93 7.86 2.81
CA GLY A 2 -24.16 7.34 3.96
C GLY A 2 -23.70 5.88 3.85
N GLU A 3 -24.54 4.99 3.35
CA GLU A 3 -24.22 3.55 3.22
C GLU A 3 -23.23 3.27 2.08
N GLU A 4 -23.38 3.95 0.97
CA GLU A 4 -22.48 3.85 -0.17
C GLU A 4 -21.05 4.34 0.17
N LYS A 5 -20.93 5.43 0.93
CA LYS A 5 -19.67 5.96 1.42
C LYS A 5 -19.00 5.01 2.44
N LYS A 6 -19.79 4.38 3.32
CA LYS A 6 -19.31 3.35 4.26
C LYS A 6 -18.84 2.07 3.54
N LEU A 7 -19.54 1.65 2.48
CA LEU A 7 -19.17 0.51 1.68
C LEU A 7 -17.84 0.77 0.94
N ASN A 8 -17.68 1.95 0.34
CA ASN A 8 -16.45 2.34 -0.36
C ASN A 8 -15.23 2.43 0.58
N ILE A 9 -15.40 2.91 1.81
CA ILE A 9 -14.32 2.93 2.83
C ILE A 9 -13.93 1.49 3.21
N ARG A 10 -14.88 0.58 3.40
CA ARG A 10 -14.59 -0.84 3.71
C ARG A 10 -13.86 -1.56 2.57
N ILE A 11 -14.27 -1.32 1.33
CA ILE A 11 -13.60 -1.88 0.16
C ILE A 11 -12.17 -1.35 0.04
N GLY A 12 -11.93 -0.06 0.32
CA GLY A 12 -10.60 0.53 0.37
C GLY A 12 -9.70 -0.18 1.40
N GLN A 13 -10.16 -0.34 2.63
CA GLN A 13 -9.41 -1.00 3.71
C GLN A 13 -9.07 -2.46 3.39
N VAL A 14 -10.00 -3.23 2.81
CA VAL A 14 -9.73 -4.62 2.41
C VAL A 14 -8.65 -4.69 1.33
N LYS A 15 -8.68 -3.77 0.37
CA LYS A 15 -7.64 -3.64 -0.67
C LYS A 15 -6.29 -3.26 -0.08
N ASP A 16 -6.25 -2.29 0.83
CA ASP A 16 -5.03 -1.81 1.47
C ASP A 16 -4.32 -2.94 2.23
N VAL A 17 -5.07 -3.69 3.04
CA VAL A 17 -4.55 -4.88 3.77
C VAL A 17 -4.03 -5.93 2.80
N ASN A 18 -4.77 -6.21 1.73
CA ASN A 18 -4.39 -7.24 0.77
C ASN A 18 -3.11 -6.88 0.02
N ASN A 19 -2.94 -5.64 -0.40
CA ASN A 19 -1.73 -5.22 -1.12
C ASN A 19 -0.50 -5.13 -0.22
N ARG A 20 -0.68 -4.79 1.06
CA ARG A 20 0.40 -4.96 2.05
C ARG A 20 0.83 -6.42 2.11
N GLN A 21 -0.10 -7.38 2.09
CA GLN A 21 0.21 -8.81 2.06
C GLN A 21 0.96 -9.22 0.78
N VAL A 22 0.58 -8.70 -0.39
CA VAL A 22 1.27 -8.95 -1.67
C VAL A 22 2.74 -8.55 -1.56
N PHE A 23 3.03 -7.30 -1.18
CA PHE A 23 4.41 -6.81 -1.10
C PHE A 23 5.17 -7.27 0.14
N SER A 24 4.49 -7.81 1.17
CA SER A 24 5.13 -8.47 2.31
C SER A 24 5.52 -9.92 2.00
N ASN A 25 4.92 -10.54 1.00
CA ASN A 25 5.33 -11.87 0.54
C ASN A 25 6.59 -11.75 -0.32
N HIS A 26 7.68 -12.38 0.12
CA HIS A 26 8.99 -12.26 -0.53
C HIS A 26 9.01 -12.85 -1.94
N VAL A 27 8.22 -13.89 -2.22
CA VAL A 27 8.12 -14.49 -3.56
C VAL A 27 7.46 -13.51 -4.53
N LEU A 28 6.30 -12.97 -4.16
CA LEU A 28 5.59 -11.99 -4.97
C LEU A 28 6.40 -10.69 -5.15
N CYS A 29 7.08 -10.24 -4.09
CA CYS A 29 7.96 -9.09 -4.16
C CYS A 29 9.15 -9.33 -5.10
N ALA A 30 9.76 -10.53 -5.07
CA ALA A 30 10.85 -10.88 -5.98
C ALA A 30 10.39 -10.95 -7.43
N GLN A 31 9.23 -11.55 -7.71
CA GLN A 31 8.60 -11.56 -9.04
C GLN A 31 8.36 -10.13 -9.54
N PHE A 32 7.74 -9.29 -8.70
CA PHE A 32 7.50 -7.89 -9.02
C PHE A 32 8.79 -7.13 -9.37
N LEU A 33 9.85 -7.32 -8.60
CA LEU A 33 11.13 -6.64 -8.82
C LEU A 33 11.82 -7.10 -10.10
N ARG A 34 11.79 -8.40 -10.41
CA ARG A 34 12.40 -8.95 -11.63
C ARG A 34 11.74 -8.43 -12.90
N ASP A 35 10.40 -8.37 -12.89
CA ASP A 35 9.63 -8.24 -14.12
C ASP A 35 9.16 -6.81 -14.37
N TYR A 36 8.96 -6.00 -13.30
CA TYR A 36 8.33 -4.67 -13.42
C TYR A 36 9.19 -3.50 -12.94
N ALA A 37 10.28 -3.76 -12.18
CA ALA A 37 11.16 -2.67 -11.70
C ALA A 37 11.97 -2.00 -12.82
N ASP A 38 12.23 -2.70 -13.93
CA ASP A 38 13.00 -2.18 -15.07
C ASP A 38 14.43 -1.75 -14.68
N LEU A 39 15.07 -2.56 -13.82
CA LEU A 39 16.44 -2.41 -13.38
C LEU A 39 17.19 -3.72 -13.56
N ASP A 40 18.23 -3.72 -14.38
CA ASP A 40 18.98 -4.94 -14.72
C ASP A 40 19.53 -5.69 -13.50
N ILE A 41 19.98 -4.96 -12.48
CA ILE A 41 20.51 -5.55 -11.24
C ILE A 41 19.46 -6.34 -10.44
N LEU A 42 18.16 -6.11 -10.69
CA LEU A 42 17.05 -6.78 -10.00
C LEU A 42 16.51 -8.00 -10.77
N LYS A 43 16.93 -8.24 -11.99
CA LYS A 43 16.42 -9.34 -12.84
C LYS A 43 16.62 -10.75 -12.26
N ASN A 44 17.58 -10.91 -11.34
CA ASN A 44 17.90 -12.19 -10.72
C ASN A 44 17.60 -12.23 -9.22
N VAL A 45 16.90 -11.21 -8.65
CA VAL A 45 16.60 -11.16 -7.23
C VAL A 45 15.76 -12.37 -6.81
N GLN A 46 16.12 -12.98 -5.68
CA GLN A 46 15.45 -14.14 -5.12
C GLN A 46 14.68 -13.72 -3.86
N PRO A 47 13.66 -14.48 -3.44
CA PRO A 47 12.92 -14.19 -2.21
C PRO A 47 13.82 -14.09 -0.96
N GLU A 48 14.91 -14.87 -0.92
CA GLU A 48 15.88 -14.92 0.17
C GLU A 48 16.76 -13.65 0.25
N ASP A 49 16.85 -12.90 -0.84
CA ASP A 49 17.60 -11.64 -0.88
C ASP A 49 16.82 -10.47 -0.23
N ILE A 50 15.54 -10.67 0.08
CA ILE A 50 14.62 -9.62 0.53
C ILE A 50 14.41 -9.70 2.04
N GLU A 51 14.67 -8.59 2.74
CA GLU A 51 14.37 -8.39 4.15
C GLU A 51 13.29 -7.31 4.31
N ASP A 52 12.18 -7.62 4.99
CA ASP A 52 11.15 -6.62 5.29
C ASP A 52 11.58 -5.75 6.47
N VAL A 53 11.68 -4.45 6.24
CA VAL A 53 12.05 -3.45 7.25
C VAL A 53 10.98 -2.35 7.39
N THR A 54 9.79 -2.59 6.87
CA THR A 54 8.68 -1.65 6.82
C THR A 54 8.34 -1.06 8.18
N ASP A 55 8.08 -1.90 9.17
CA ASP A 55 7.65 -1.47 10.50
C ASP A 55 8.68 -0.55 11.18
N LYS A 56 9.98 -0.79 10.94
CA LYS A 56 11.05 0.04 11.46
C LYS A 56 10.95 1.48 10.98
N TYR A 57 10.71 1.69 9.68
CA TYR A 57 10.69 3.02 9.09
C TYR A 57 9.35 3.72 9.27
N GLN A 58 8.24 2.99 9.33
CA GLN A 58 6.94 3.55 9.72
C GLN A 58 7.00 4.09 11.16
N ALA A 59 7.54 3.32 12.10
CA ALA A 59 7.73 3.76 13.47
C ALA A 59 8.68 4.98 13.59
N TYR A 60 9.74 5.02 12.79
CA TYR A 60 10.68 6.14 12.78
C TYR A 60 10.05 7.45 12.29
N LEU A 61 9.17 7.38 11.28
CA LEU A 61 8.46 8.52 10.73
C LEU A 61 7.27 8.97 11.58
N GLY A 62 6.80 8.12 12.50
CA GLY A 62 5.58 8.36 13.28
C GLY A 62 4.33 8.46 12.40
N ILE A 63 4.34 7.79 11.24
CA ILE A 63 3.28 7.84 10.24
C ILE A 63 2.85 6.41 9.97
N GLU A 64 1.58 6.11 10.21
CA GLU A 64 0.95 4.86 9.79
C GLU A 64 0.36 5.04 8.38
N PHE A 65 1.20 4.89 7.35
CA PHE A 65 0.71 4.62 6.00
C PHE A 65 0.56 3.10 5.88
N GLU A 66 -0.66 2.61 5.92
CA GLU A 66 -0.93 1.16 5.98
C GLU A 66 -0.44 0.39 4.75
N THR A 67 -0.23 1.07 3.62
CA THR A 67 0.11 0.46 2.32
C THR A 67 1.58 0.57 1.92
N ASP A 68 2.33 1.48 2.55
CA ASP A 68 3.73 1.69 2.19
C ASP A 68 4.61 0.55 2.69
N THR A 69 5.54 0.10 1.86
CA THR A 69 6.50 -0.94 2.23
C THR A 69 7.94 -0.52 2.00
N VAL A 70 8.83 -0.93 2.90
CA VAL A 70 10.26 -0.73 2.78
C VAL A 70 10.97 -2.08 2.85
N LYS A 71 11.69 -2.42 1.77
CA LYS A 71 12.47 -3.64 1.67
C LYS A 71 13.95 -3.32 1.62
N LYS A 72 14.74 -4.16 2.23
CA LYS A 72 16.19 -4.15 2.13
C LYS A 72 16.60 -5.36 1.30
N ILE A 73 17.30 -5.13 0.20
CA ILE A 73 17.62 -6.13 -0.79
C ILE A 73 19.12 -6.36 -0.79
N HIS A 74 19.52 -7.61 -0.58
CA HIS A 74 20.91 -8.06 -0.54
C HIS A 74 21.27 -8.71 -1.87
N LEU A 75 21.91 -7.97 -2.77
CA LEU A 75 22.29 -8.47 -4.08
C LEU A 75 23.75 -8.93 -4.08
N PRO A 76 24.06 -10.07 -4.74
CA PRO A 76 25.43 -10.60 -4.82
C PRO A 76 26.44 -9.63 -5.45
N GLU A 77 25.99 -8.80 -6.38
CA GLU A 77 26.80 -7.83 -7.10
C GLU A 77 27.16 -6.59 -6.25
N MET A 78 26.46 -6.40 -5.12
CA MET A 78 26.70 -5.27 -4.23
C MET A 78 27.71 -5.64 -3.14
N GLN A 79 28.35 -4.62 -2.56
CA GLN A 79 29.20 -4.84 -1.39
C GLN A 79 28.35 -5.41 -0.25
N LYS A 80 28.90 -6.38 0.49
CA LYS A 80 28.19 -7.11 1.55
C LYS A 80 27.51 -6.22 2.59
N ASP A 81 28.07 -5.04 2.85
CA ASP A 81 27.57 -4.08 3.84
C ASP A 81 26.78 -2.91 3.22
N MET A 82 26.48 -2.97 1.93
CA MET A 82 25.77 -1.91 1.20
C MET A 82 24.54 -2.50 0.48
N PRO A 83 23.42 -2.71 1.19
CA PRO A 83 22.19 -3.21 0.57
C PRO A 83 21.51 -2.15 -0.28
N LEU A 84 20.68 -2.58 -1.23
CA LEU A 84 19.70 -1.73 -1.91
C LEU A 84 18.45 -1.62 -1.03
N TYR A 85 17.95 -0.41 -0.83
CA TYR A 85 16.62 -0.21 -0.24
C TYR A 85 15.59 0.05 -1.33
N MET A 86 14.48 -0.69 -1.30
CA MET A 86 13.30 -0.41 -2.09
C MET A 86 12.25 0.25 -1.19
N VAL A 87 11.70 1.36 -1.62
CA VAL A 87 10.53 2.00 -1.00
C VAL A 87 9.39 1.91 -2.00
N SER A 88 8.35 1.14 -1.69
CA SER A 88 7.16 1.02 -2.53
C SER A 88 5.99 1.72 -1.90
N LEU A 89 5.43 2.69 -2.60
CA LEU A 89 4.14 3.29 -2.30
C LEU A 89 3.08 2.64 -3.18
N ILE A 90 1.98 2.22 -2.56
CA ILE A 90 0.88 1.57 -3.27
C ILE A 90 -0.29 2.54 -3.31
N GLU A 91 -0.62 3.02 -4.49
CA GLU A 91 -1.68 3.99 -4.71
C GLU A 91 -2.90 3.34 -5.37
N HIS A 92 -3.98 3.18 -4.59
CA HIS A 92 -5.22 2.51 -5.01
C HIS A 92 -6.32 3.46 -5.46
N LYS A 93 -6.18 4.75 -5.18
CA LYS A 93 -7.26 5.70 -5.39
C LYS A 93 -7.43 6.01 -6.87
N SER A 94 -8.68 6.26 -7.27
CA SER A 94 -8.99 6.96 -8.51
C SER A 94 -8.34 8.34 -8.59
N ASP A 95 -8.01 8.91 -7.43
CA ASP A 95 -7.38 10.21 -7.29
C ASP A 95 -5.89 10.04 -7.00
N VAL A 96 -5.07 10.68 -7.82
CA VAL A 96 -3.60 10.67 -7.72
C VAL A 96 -3.15 11.47 -6.51
N ASP A 97 -2.32 10.89 -5.63
CA ASP A 97 -1.67 11.66 -4.56
C ASP A 97 -0.52 12.50 -5.11
N TYR A 98 -0.73 13.82 -5.15
CA TYR A 98 0.30 14.75 -5.60
C TYR A 98 1.45 14.93 -4.60
N ASN A 99 1.37 14.34 -3.40
CA ASN A 99 2.42 14.43 -2.38
C ASN A 99 3.41 13.25 -2.42
N VAL A 100 3.26 12.33 -3.35
CA VAL A 100 4.07 11.12 -3.50
C VAL A 100 5.59 11.38 -3.47
N CYS A 101 6.06 12.42 -4.15
CA CYS A 101 7.47 12.79 -4.15
C CYS A 101 8.00 13.11 -2.74
N MET A 102 7.21 13.81 -1.93
CA MET A 102 7.59 14.16 -0.56
C MET A 102 7.56 12.95 0.37
N GLN A 103 6.62 12.03 0.18
CA GLN A 103 6.60 10.78 0.93
C GLN A 103 7.87 9.97 0.65
N LEU A 104 8.20 9.74 -0.63
CA LEU A 104 9.42 9.04 -1.04
C LEU A 104 10.70 9.71 -0.53
N LEU A 105 10.76 11.05 -0.56
CA LEU A 105 11.89 11.80 -0.02
C LEU A 105 12.05 11.59 1.49
N ARG A 106 10.96 11.61 2.25
CA ARG A 106 10.98 11.34 3.69
C ARG A 106 11.55 9.96 4.00
N TYR A 107 11.07 8.91 3.32
CA TYR A 107 11.62 7.56 3.48
C TYR A 107 13.11 7.51 3.13
N THR A 108 13.51 8.11 2.03
CA THR A 108 14.91 8.16 1.60
C THR A 108 15.81 8.79 2.65
N VAL A 109 15.43 9.96 3.18
CA VAL A 109 16.20 10.67 4.22
C VAL A 109 16.26 9.83 5.51
N CYS A 110 15.15 9.21 5.92
CA CYS A 110 15.12 8.34 7.10
C CYS A 110 16.03 7.13 6.98
N ILE A 111 16.05 6.46 5.81
CA ILE A 111 16.92 5.32 5.54
C ILE A 111 18.39 5.75 5.63
N TRP A 112 18.74 6.85 5.03
CA TRP A 112 20.11 7.37 5.08
C TRP A 112 20.55 7.79 6.49
N ASP A 113 19.69 8.44 7.24
CA ASP A 113 19.97 8.84 8.63
C ASP A 113 20.15 7.62 9.53
N ASP A 114 19.28 6.62 9.43
CA ASP A 114 19.38 5.36 10.17
C ASP A 114 20.65 4.59 9.80
N TYR A 115 20.98 4.50 8.50
CA TYR A 115 22.19 3.86 8.02
C TYR A 115 23.44 4.56 8.56
N ALA A 116 23.50 5.89 8.47
CA ALA A 116 24.63 6.66 9.02
C ALA A 116 24.79 6.44 10.54
N LYS A 117 23.69 6.47 11.30
CA LYS A 117 23.71 6.18 12.74
C LYS A 117 24.19 4.76 13.05
N THR A 118 23.79 3.78 12.26
CA THR A 118 24.21 2.39 12.42
C THR A 118 25.71 2.24 12.15
N MET A 119 26.20 2.85 11.08
CA MET A 119 27.61 2.84 10.72
C MET A 119 28.48 3.58 11.74
N GLU A 120 28.00 4.70 12.27
CA GLU A 120 28.70 5.45 13.34
C GLU A 120 28.82 4.65 14.63
N LYS A 121 27.81 3.83 14.98
CA LYS A 121 27.89 2.94 16.15
C LYS A 121 28.93 1.83 15.96
N ALA A 122 29.02 1.29 14.75
CA ALA A 122 29.99 0.24 14.43
C ALA A 122 31.42 0.80 14.25
N HIS A 123 31.54 1.97 13.63
CA HIS A 123 32.80 2.60 13.28
C HIS A 123 32.74 4.11 13.56
N PRO A 124 33.06 4.56 14.78
CA PRO A 124 32.96 5.97 15.14
C PRO A 124 33.74 6.89 14.21
N GLY A 125 33.07 7.91 13.67
CA GLY A 125 33.64 8.89 12.75
C GLY A 125 33.58 8.51 11.26
N ILE A 126 33.05 7.34 10.92
CA ILE A 126 33.02 6.82 9.54
C ILE A 126 32.22 7.73 8.60
N SER A 127 31.09 8.28 9.06
CA SER A 127 30.22 9.13 8.23
C SER A 127 30.88 10.45 7.78
N LYS A 128 31.95 10.87 8.50
CA LYS A 128 32.72 12.09 8.18
C LYS A 128 33.88 11.83 7.21
N THR A 129 34.10 10.58 6.83
CA THR A 129 35.20 10.22 5.92
C THR A 129 34.81 10.47 4.46
N LYS A 130 35.81 10.80 3.63
CA LYS A 130 35.62 11.00 2.18
C LYS A 130 35.08 9.74 1.48
N GLY A 131 35.36 8.56 2.01
CA GLY A 131 34.97 7.26 1.44
C GLY A 131 33.55 6.84 1.79
N PHE A 132 32.92 7.45 2.80
CA PHE A 132 31.56 7.07 3.21
C PHE A 132 30.55 7.27 2.09
N ARG A 133 29.67 6.30 1.90
CA ARG A 133 28.57 6.35 0.93
C ARG A 133 27.29 5.87 1.59
N TYR A 134 26.19 6.51 1.25
CA TYR A 134 24.86 6.04 1.62
C TYR A 134 24.42 4.90 0.71
N PRO A 135 23.57 3.99 1.19
CA PRO A 135 22.99 2.95 0.35
C PRO A 135 22.07 3.56 -0.71
N PRO A 136 21.98 2.95 -1.90
CA PRO A 136 20.98 3.37 -2.89
C PRO A 136 19.58 3.11 -2.36
N VAL A 137 18.66 4.01 -2.69
CA VAL A 137 17.22 3.85 -2.44
C VAL A 137 16.51 3.86 -3.79
N PHE A 138 15.72 2.83 -4.04
CA PHE A 138 14.94 2.68 -5.27
C PHE A 138 13.46 2.91 -4.96
N PRO A 139 12.92 4.09 -5.26
CA PRO A 139 11.53 4.39 -5.01
C PRO A 139 10.64 3.88 -6.14
N ILE A 140 9.55 3.19 -5.77
CA ILE A 140 8.55 2.65 -6.70
C ILE A 140 7.17 3.16 -6.28
N VAL A 141 6.34 3.46 -7.27
CA VAL A 141 4.91 3.69 -7.09
C VAL A 141 4.16 2.64 -7.90
N TYR A 142 3.37 1.83 -7.20
CA TYR A 142 2.46 0.86 -7.80
C TYR A 142 1.07 1.46 -7.88
N TYR A 143 0.57 1.71 -9.10
CA TYR A 143 -0.67 2.43 -9.34
C TYR A 143 -1.72 1.54 -9.99
N GLU A 144 -2.84 1.37 -9.29
CA GLU A 144 -4.00 0.58 -9.75
C GLU A 144 -5.19 1.43 -10.22
N GLY A 145 -5.06 2.74 -10.22
CA GLY A 145 -6.12 3.61 -10.70
C GLY A 145 -6.29 3.53 -12.22
N THR A 146 -7.53 3.65 -12.68
CA THR A 146 -7.86 3.66 -14.12
C THR A 146 -7.55 4.98 -14.79
N GLY A 147 -7.38 6.05 -14.01
CA GLY A 147 -7.04 7.38 -14.49
C GLY A 147 -5.58 7.50 -14.93
N ARG A 148 -5.30 8.54 -15.72
CA ARG A 148 -3.92 8.86 -16.07
C ARG A 148 -3.16 9.33 -14.82
N TRP A 149 -1.95 8.81 -14.61
CA TRP A 149 -1.05 9.34 -13.60
C TRP A 149 -0.62 10.76 -13.95
N THR A 150 -0.84 11.70 -13.05
CA THR A 150 -0.57 13.15 -13.26
C THR A 150 0.30 13.76 -12.17
N ALA A 151 0.72 12.99 -11.15
CA ALA A 151 1.69 13.49 -10.17
C ALA A 151 3.07 13.71 -10.81
N ALA A 152 3.82 14.64 -10.24
CA ALA A 152 5.19 14.92 -10.64
C ALA A 152 6.07 13.68 -10.52
N MET A 153 6.87 13.40 -11.56
CA MET A 153 7.81 12.26 -11.57
C MET A 153 9.14 12.57 -10.88
N GLN A 154 9.42 13.85 -10.63
CA GLN A 154 10.65 14.33 -10.01
C GLN A 154 10.34 15.31 -8.88
N VAL A 155 11.13 15.26 -7.81
CA VAL A 155 10.93 16.13 -6.63
C VAL A 155 10.99 17.61 -7.01
N LYS A 156 11.94 17.99 -7.88
CA LYS A 156 12.11 19.39 -8.31
C LYS A 156 10.87 19.98 -8.95
N GLU A 157 10.03 19.17 -9.63
CA GLU A 157 8.79 19.65 -10.27
C GLU A 157 7.75 20.14 -9.26
N ARG A 158 7.91 19.78 -7.98
CA ARG A 158 7.05 20.21 -6.86
C ARG A 158 7.58 21.46 -6.15
N VAL A 159 8.74 21.99 -6.55
CA VAL A 159 9.36 23.15 -5.92
C VAL A 159 9.08 24.41 -6.75
N PHE A 160 8.60 25.46 -6.09
CA PHE A 160 8.36 26.75 -6.74
C PHE A 160 9.68 27.34 -7.29
N MET A 161 9.62 27.93 -8.48
CA MET A 161 10.78 28.49 -9.20
C MET A 161 11.91 27.46 -9.46
N ASN A 162 11.55 26.22 -9.72
CA ASN A 162 12.50 25.13 -9.94
C ASN A 162 13.43 25.39 -11.14
N GLU A 163 13.00 26.16 -12.14
CA GLU A 163 13.80 26.55 -13.30
C GLU A 163 15.07 27.34 -12.90
N ILE A 164 14.99 28.12 -11.81
CA ILE A 164 16.10 28.93 -11.30
C ILE A 164 16.90 28.14 -10.26
N PHE A 165 16.21 27.35 -9.42
CA PHE A 165 16.80 26.69 -8.26
C PHE A 165 17.12 25.21 -8.46
N ALA A 166 16.99 24.67 -9.67
CA ALA A 166 17.16 23.24 -9.95
C ALA A 166 18.45 22.63 -9.36
N SER A 167 19.57 23.38 -9.42
CA SER A 167 20.86 22.91 -8.91
C SER A 167 20.96 22.83 -7.39
N TYR A 168 20.00 23.37 -6.67
CA TYR A 168 19.97 23.42 -5.20
C TYR A 168 18.87 22.52 -4.60
N ILE A 169 18.04 21.89 -5.44
CA ILE A 169 16.93 21.04 -5.02
C ILE A 169 17.43 19.59 -5.03
N PRO A 170 17.29 18.85 -3.90
CA PRO A 170 17.45 17.39 -3.93
C PRO A 170 16.48 16.79 -4.95
N ASP A 171 17.01 16.06 -5.93
CA ASP A 171 16.18 15.53 -7.00
C ASP A 171 16.42 14.05 -7.21
N PHE A 172 15.33 13.32 -7.45
CA PHE A 172 15.30 11.93 -7.87
C PHE A 172 14.02 11.68 -8.66
N THR A 173 14.02 10.60 -9.39
CA THR A 173 12.80 10.06 -10.02
C THR A 173 12.41 8.75 -9.35
N TYR A 174 11.16 8.36 -9.48
CA TYR A 174 10.68 7.05 -9.03
C TYR A 174 10.20 6.21 -10.21
N ARG A 175 10.22 4.89 -10.04
CA ARG A 175 9.60 3.97 -11.00
C ARG A 175 8.10 3.96 -10.79
N LEU A 176 7.34 4.29 -11.82
CA LEU A 176 5.89 4.13 -11.83
C LEU A 176 5.54 2.80 -12.51
N VAL A 177 4.87 1.92 -11.79
CA VAL A 177 4.27 0.70 -12.33
C VAL A 177 2.76 0.90 -12.34
N ASN A 178 2.23 1.29 -13.48
CA ASN A 178 0.79 1.45 -13.69
C ASN A 178 0.21 0.16 -14.26
N VAL A 179 -0.59 -0.53 -13.46
CA VAL A 179 -1.18 -1.84 -13.80
C VAL A 179 -1.98 -1.80 -15.09
N HIS A 180 -2.67 -0.70 -15.37
CA HIS A 180 -3.50 -0.54 -16.56
C HIS A 180 -2.71 -0.24 -17.86
N GLN A 181 -1.38 -0.05 -17.78
CA GLN A 181 -0.53 0.08 -18.96
C GLN A 181 -0.15 -1.26 -19.59
N TYR A 182 -0.28 -2.36 -18.85
CA TYR A 182 0.02 -3.70 -19.34
C TYR A 182 -1.22 -4.36 -19.94
N THR A 183 -1.06 -5.11 -21.02
CA THR A 183 -2.09 -6.00 -21.56
C THR A 183 -2.09 -7.33 -20.80
N ASN A 184 -3.15 -8.15 -20.95
CA ASN A 184 -3.16 -9.49 -20.36
C ASN A 184 -2.07 -10.38 -20.97
N GLU A 185 -1.85 -10.26 -22.27
CA GLU A 185 -0.82 -11.02 -22.98
C GLU A 185 0.59 -10.68 -22.47
N GLU A 186 0.89 -9.40 -22.22
CA GLU A 186 2.18 -8.97 -21.64
C GLU A 186 2.36 -9.51 -20.23
N LEU A 187 1.31 -9.52 -19.41
CA LEU A 187 1.38 -10.08 -18.05
C LEU A 187 1.55 -11.61 -18.07
N LEU A 188 0.84 -12.33 -18.93
CA LEU A 188 0.90 -13.78 -19.02
C LEU A 188 2.27 -14.32 -19.49
N ILE A 189 3.11 -13.50 -20.13
CA ILE A 189 4.47 -13.90 -20.52
C ILE A 189 5.30 -14.39 -19.31
N HIS A 190 5.04 -13.85 -18.14
CA HIS A 190 5.78 -14.19 -16.91
C HIS A 190 5.28 -15.49 -16.26
N GLU A 191 4.05 -15.91 -16.52
CA GLU A 191 3.42 -17.14 -16.00
C GLU A 191 3.57 -17.31 -14.48
N ASP A 192 3.51 -16.21 -13.74
CA ASP A 192 3.71 -16.17 -12.29
C ASP A 192 2.53 -15.60 -11.52
N GLU A 193 2.56 -15.72 -10.21
CA GLU A 193 1.46 -15.35 -9.32
C GLU A 193 1.31 -13.81 -9.23
N MET A 194 2.41 -13.07 -9.37
CA MET A 194 2.35 -11.60 -9.36
C MET A 194 1.64 -11.06 -10.60
N SER A 195 1.91 -11.65 -11.75
CA SER A 195 1.22 -11.33 -13.01
C SER A 195 -0.29 -11.60 -12.90
N LEU A 196 -0.67 -12.73 -12.32
CA LEU A 196 -2.07 -13.06 -12.06
C LEU A 196 -2.74 -12.02 -11.14
N LEU A 197 -2.07 -11.61 -10.08
CA LEU A 197 -2.56 -10.55 -9.18
C LEU A 197 -2.73 -9.21 -9.91
N MET A 198 -1.77 -8.84 -10.77
CA MET A 198 -1.88 -7.62 -11.58
C MET A 198 -3.04 -7.70 -12.58
N MET A 199 -3.30 -8.87 -13.19
CA MET A 199 -4.47 -9.09 -14.04
C MET A 199 -5.78 -8.91 -13.26
N ILE A 200 -5.87 -9.48 -12.06
CA ILE A 200 -7.04 -9.32 -11.16
C ILE A 200 -7.26 -7.84 -10.82
N ASN A 201 -6.21 -7.10 -10.53
CA ASN A 201 -6.30 -5.67 -10.18
C ASN A 201 -6.76 -4.78 -11.34
N ARG A 202 -6.67 -5.25 -12.60
CA ARG A 202 -7.17 -4.54 -13.78
C ARG A 202 -8.67 -4.68 -13.99
N ILE A 203 -9.31 -5.68 -13.39
CA ILE A 203 -10.74 -5.96 -13.57
C ILE A 203 -11.57 -4.85 -12.91
N GLN A 204 -12.48 -4.25 -13.69
CA GLN A 204 -13.34 -3.17 -13.22
C GLN A 204 -14.82 -3.55 -13.19
N THR A 205 -15.25 -4.43 -14.07
CA THR A 205 -16.66 -4.81 -14.24
C THR A 205 -16.85 -6.34 -14.15
N PRO A 206 -18.08 -6.81 -13.86
CA PRO A 206 -18.41 -8.24 -13.92
C PRO A 206 -18.17 -8.86 -15.31
N GLN A 207 -18.30 -8.07 -16.38
CA GLN A 207 -18.03 -8.54 -17.74
C GLN A 207 -16.53 -8.78 -17.94
N ASP A 208 -15.67 -7.82 -17.49
CA ASP A 208 -14.21 -7.99 -17.55
C ASP A 208 -13.78 -9.25 -16.81
N PHE A 209 -14.39 -9.51 -15.65
CA PHE A 209 -14.11 -10.71 -14.86
C PHE A 209 -14.52 -12.00 -15.59
N SER A 210 -15.70 -11.99 -16.21
CA SER A 210 -16.17 -13.13 -17.01
C SER A 210 -15.26 -13.41 -18.21
N ASP A 211 -14.82 -12.36 -18.87
CA ASP A 211 -13.90 -12.44 -20.02
C ASP A 211 -12.51 -12.91 -19.58
N PHE A 212 -12.00 -12.38 -18.45
CA PHE A 212 -10.75 -12.82 -17.82
C PHE A 212 -10.74 -14.32 -17.54
N LEU A 213 -11.79 -14.85 -16.89
CA LEU A 213 -11.89 -16.28 -16.59
C LEU A 213 -11.94 -17.14 -17.84
N ARG A 214 -12.77 -16.74 -18.82
CA ARG A 214 -12.96 -17.52 -20.04
C ARG A 214 -11.70 -17.59 -20.89
N SER A 215 -10.95 -16.49 -20.94
CA SER A 215 -9.77 -16.37 -21.81
C SER A 215 -8.48 -16.93 -21.20
N ASN A 216 -8.42 -17.12 -19.86
CA ASN A 216 -7.18 -17.47 -19.17
C ASN A 216 -7.37 -18.63 -18.18
N GLN A 217 -8.33 -19.51 -18.44
CA GLN A 217 -8.71 -20.56 -17.47
C GLN A 217 -7.58 -21.56 -17.20
N ASP A 218 -6.83 -21.97 -18.24
CA ASP A 218 -5.78 -22.95 -18.12
C ASP A 218 -4.55 -22.34 -17.44
N GLU A 219 -4.16 -21.14 -17.82
CA GLU A 219 -3.06 -20.39 -17.21
C GLU A 219 -3.32 -20.10 -15.73
N ILE A 220 -4.53 -19.66 -15.39
CA ILE A 220 -4.92 -19.44 -13.99
C ILE A 220 -4.77 -20.74 -13.19
N ARG A 221 -5.24 -21.87 -13.73
CA ARG A 221 -5.15 -23.15 -13.05
C ARG A 221 -3.70 -23.55 -12.84
N GLU A 222 -2.85 -23.46 -13.86
CA GLU A 222 -1.45 -23.83 -13.75
C GLU A 222 -0.69 -22.95 -12.72
N ILE A 223 -0.95 -21.65 -12.68
CA ILE A 223 -0.37 -20.75 -11.69
C ILE A 223 -0.86 -21.14 -10.27
N MET A 224 -2.16 -21.35 -10.10
CA MET A 224 -2.74 -21.70 -8.81
C MET A 224 -2.26 -23.06 -8.27
N GLU A 225 -2.05 -24.06 -9.15
CA GLU A 225 -1.55 -25.38 -8.77
C GLU A 225 -0.07 -25.34 -8.30
N ARG A 226 0.72 -24.40 -8.81
CA ARG A 226 2.15 -24.22 -8.44
C ARG A 226 2.31 -23.31 -7.22
N ALA A 227 1.37 -22.43 -6.98
CA ALA A 227 1.44 -21.44 -5.91
C ALA A 227 1.44 -22.09 -4.52
N SER A 228 2.23 -21.52 -3.61
CA SER A 228 2.17 -21.91 -2.20
C SER A 228 0.83 -21.53 -1.58
N GLU A 229 0.43 -22.25 -0.53
CA GLU A 229 -0.83 -22.04 0.20
C GLU A 229 -1.04 -20.57 0.62
N ASN A 230 0.01 -19.91 1.09
CA ASN A 230 -0.03 -18.49 1.47
C ASN A 230 -0.31 -17.59 0.25
N ILE A 231 0.30 -17.85 -0.90
CA ILE A 231 0.09 -17.06 -2.12
C ILE A 231 -1.33 -17.29 -2.65
N VAL A 232 -1.81 -18.53 -2.66
CA VAL A 232 -3.22 -18.85 -2.99
C VAL A 232 -4.17 -18.03 -2.13
N GLN A 233 -3.90 -17.94 -0.81
CA GLN A 233 -4.70 -17.12 0.10
C GLN A 233 -4.70 -15.63 -0.30
N ILE A 234 -3.56 -15.07 -0.68
CA ILE A 234 -3.45 -13.68 -1.13
C ILE A 234 -4.27 -13.47 -2.41
N ILE A 235 -4.17 -14.39 -3.38
CA ILE A 235 -4.95 -14.33 -4.63
C ILE A 235 -6.46 -14.39 -4.34
N VAL A 236 -6.87 -15.31 -3.48
CA VAL A 236 -8.29 -15.45 -3.07
C VAL A 236 -8.79 -14.18 -2.37
N ASN A 237 -7.99 -13.58 -1.50
CA ASN A 237 -8.33 -12.31 -0.84
C ASN A 237 -8.47 -11.17 -1.86
N SER A 238 -7.62 -11.14 -2.91
CA SER A 238 -7.72 -10.16 -4.00
C SER A 238 -9.01 -10.31 -4.78
N LEU A 239 -9.36 -11.55 -5.14
CA LEU A 239 -10.62 -11.86 -5.83
C LEU A 239 -11.83 -11.55 -4.96
N TRP A 240 -11.76 -11.85 -3.67
CA TRP A 240 -12.83 -11.52 -2.73
C TRP A 240 -13.06 -10.00 -2.63
N ALA A 241 -11.97 -9.21 -2.52
CA ALA A 241 -12.05 -7.75 -2.53
C ALA A 241 -12.67 -7.22 -3.83
N LEU A 242 -12.34 -7.84 -4.97
CA LEU A 242 -12.91 -7.53 -6.28
C LEU A 242 -14.43 -7.82 -6.31
N PHE A 243 -14.86 -8.99 -5.84
CA PHE A 243 -16.28 -9.36 -5.78
C PHE A 243 -17.08 -8.40 -4.88
N MET A 244 -16.53 -8.03 -3.75
CA MET A 244 -17.15 -7.02 -2.87
C MET A 244 -17.31 -5.67 -3.58
N LYS A 245 -16.29 -5.23 -4.34
CA LYS A 245 -16.34 -4.00 -5.14
C LYS A 245 -17.43 -4.07 -6.22
N MET A 246 -17.60 -5.23 -6.86
CA MET A 246 -18.62 -5.46 -7.89
C MET A 246 -20.01 -5.76 -7.31
N GLN A 247 -20.17 -5.78 -6.00
CA GLN A 247 -21.42 -6.10 -5.29
C GLN A 247 -21.97 -7.50 -5.64
N VAL A 248 -21.09 -8.45 -5.95
CA VAL A 248 -21.45 -9.86 -6.16
C VAL A 248 -21.90 -10.45 -4.82
N SER A 249 -22.94 -11.29 -4.86
CA SER A 249 -23.41 -11.95 -3.65
C SER A 249 -22.36 -12.93 -3.10
N VAL A 250 -22.31 -13.09 -1.77
CA VAL A 250 -21.38 -14.01 -1.10
C VAL A 250 -21.47 -15.43 -1.67
N SER A 251 -22.69 -15.91 -1.95
CA SER A 251 -22.92 -17.25 -2.53
C SER A 251 -22.29 -17.38 -3.92
N GLU A 252 -22.53 -16.41 -4.81
CA GLU A 252 -21.98 -16.41 -6.17
C GLU A 252 -20.45 -16.27 -6.17
N ALA A 253 -19.90 -15.41 -5.30
CA ALA A 253 -18.48 -15.25 -5.13
C ALA A 253 -17.80 -16.56 -4.67
N THR A 254 -18.37 -17.22 -3.66
CA THR A 254 -17.88 -18.51 -3.15
C THR A 254 -17.93 -19.60 -4.21
N ASP A 255 -19.03 -19.72 -4.96
CA ASP A 255 -19.14 -20.69 -6.05
C ASP A 255 -18.14 -20.45 -7.18
N CYS A 256 -17.88 -19.18 -7.48
CA CYS A 256 -16.89 -18.79 -8.48
C CYS A 256 -15.47 -19.16 -8.05
N LEU A 257 -15.09 -18.84 -6.82
CA LEU A 257 -13.78 -19.18 -6.26
C LEU A 257 -13.55 -20.69 -6.20
N ARG A 258 -14.56 -21.48 -5.79
CA ARG A 258 -14.49 -22.95 -5.81
C ARG A 258 -14.20 -23.52 -7.20
N LYS A 259 -14.79 -22.94 -8.23
CA LYS A 259 -14.57 -23.36 -9.63
C LYS A 259 -13.16 -22.99 -10.13
N MET A 260 -12.64 -21.84 -9.70
CA MET A 260 -11.30 -21.37 -10.11
C MET A 260 -10.18 -22.20 -9.48
N ILE A 261 -10.31 -22.51 -8.19
CA ILE A 261 -9.26 -23.12 -7.40
C ILE A 261 -9.21 -24.64 -7.60
N GLY A 262 -10.29 -25.24 -8.12
CA GLY A 262 -10.38 -26.66 -8.50
C GLY A 262 -10.28 -27.65 -7.34
N GLY A 263 -11.39 -28.32 -6.98
CA GLY A 263 -11.38 -29.58 -6.27
C GLY A 263 -11.77 -29.57 -4.78
N GLU A 264 -12.13 -30.75 -4.31
CA GLU A 264 -12.63 -31.05 -2.96
C GLU A 264 -11.63 -30.74 -1.82
N SER A 265 -10.36 -30.57 -2.12
CA SER A 265 -9.31 -30.33 -1.12
C SER A 265 -9.38 -28.93 -0.46
N MET A 266 -10.08 -27.99 -1.06
CA MET A 266 -10.22 -26.62 -0.57
C MET A 266 -11.54 -26.34 0.18
N GLY A 267 -12.41 -27.33 0.35
CA GLY A 267 -13.67 -27.18 1.09
C GLY A 267 -13.48 -26.62 2.51
N ASN A 268 -12.42 -27.03 3.19
CA ASN A 268 -12.10 -26.56 4.55
C ASN A 268 -11.59 -25.12 4.61
N TRP A 269 -11.05 -24.58 3.51
CA TRP A 269 -10.54 -23.22 3.44
C TRP A 269 -11.66 -22.18 3.48
N PHE A 270 -12.73 -22.43 2.71
CA PHE A 270 -13.87 -21.51 2.64
C PHE A 270 -14.73 -21.54 3.90
N GLU A 271 -14.87 -22.70 4.56
CA GLU A 271 -15.59 -22.80 5.83
C GLU A 271 -14.90 -22.05 6.96
N ASN A 272 -13.56 -21.89 6.90
CA ASN A 272 -12.78 -21.21 7.93
C ASN A 272 -12.50 -19.72 7.58
N MET A 273 -12.62 -19.30 6.32
CA MET A 273 -12.30 -17.91 5.90
C MET A 273 -13.40 -16.90 6.22
N GLU A 274 -14.65 -17.26 6.00
CA GLU A 274 -15.77 -16.31 6.10
C GLU A 274 -16.04 -15.79 7.52
N PRO A 275 -16.01 -16.59 8.58
CA PRO A 275 -16.26 -16.10 9.92
C PRO A 275 -15.08 -15.33 10.55
N MET A 276 -13.83 -15.74 10.27
CA MET A 276 -12.66 -15.20 10.99
C MET A 276 -12.26 -13.81 10.51
N ASN A 277 -12.15 -13.58 9.21
CA ASN A 277 -11.72 -12.28 8.69
C ASN A 277 -12.75 -11.18 8.92
N ILE A 278 -14.05 -11.50 8.72
CA ILE A 278 -15.11 -10.50 8.95
C ILE A 278 -15.27 -10.17 10.45
N GLN A 279 -15.13 -11.14 11.34
CA GLN A 279 -15.23 -10.89 12.78
C GLN A 279 -14.02 -10.18 13.34
N GLU A 280 -12.82 -10.50 12.89
CA GLU A 280 -11.58 -9.84 13.33
C GLU A 280 -11.49 -8.40 12.78
N GLU A 281 -11.84 -8.18 11.52
CA GLU A 281 -11.99 -6.85 10.91
C GLU A 281 -13.11 -6.04 11.58
N ARG A 282 -14.27 -6.65 11.85
CA ARG A 282 -15.33 -5.99 12.62
C ARG A 282 -14.89 -5.66 14.05
N ALA A 283 -14.11 -6.52 14.69
CA ALA A 283 -13.58 -6.27 16.02
C ALA A 283 -12.54 -5.16 16.03
N LYS A 284 -11.62 -5.13 15.03
CA LYS A 284 -10.63 -4.05 14.86
C LYS A 284 -11.31 -2.72 14.53
N THR A 285 -12.25 -2.71 13.59
CA THR A 285 -13.00 -1.49 13.21
C THR A 285 -13.82 -0.98 14.39
N LYS A 286 -14.50 -1.86 15.11
CA LYS A 286 -15.28 -1.49 16.28
C LYS A 286 -14.39 -0.93 17.39
N LYS A 287 -13.24 -1.55 17.64
CA LYS A 287 -12.28 -1.08 18.62
C LYS A 287 -11.69 0.29 18.25
N ALA A 288 -11.32 0.49 16.97
CA ALA A 288 -10.85 1.78 16.48
C ALA A 288 -11.95 2.88 16.53
N GLU A 289 -13.20 2.54 16.22
CA GLU A 289 -14.35 3.46 16.37
C GLU A 289 -14.59 3.83 17.84
N GLU A 290 -14.49 2.86 18.77
CA GLU A 290 -14.62 3.08 20.20
C GLU A 290 -13.47 3.93 20.75
N GLU A 291 -12.22 3.66 20.36
CA GLU A 291 -11.05 4.46 20.75
C GLU A 291 -11.11 5.89 20.19
N LEU A 292 -11.57 6.07 18.95
CA LEU A 292 -11.79 7.37 18.34
C LEU A 292 -12.91 8.13 19.08
N GLU A 293 -14.02 7.48 19.38
CA GLU A 293 -15.14 8.09 20.12
C GLU A 293 -14.73 8.48 21.55
N GLU A 294 -13.94 7.65 22.24
CA GLU A 294 -13.38 7.99 23.54
C GLU A 294 -12.41 9.17 23.46
N SER A 295 -11.57 9.23 22.44
CA SER A 295 -10.65 10.33 22.19
C SER A 295 -11.41 11.65 21.92
N VAL A 296 -12.46 11.60 21.11
CA VAL A 296 -13.34 12.76 20.85
C VAL A 296 -14.05 13.21 22.13
N LYS A 297 -14.59 12.27 22.94
CA LYS A 297 -15.22 12.60 24.24
C LYS A 297 -14.22 13.23 25.21
N ALA A 298 -12.97 12.72 25.25
CA ALA A 298 -11.92 13.30 26.09
C ALA A 298 -11.54 14.71 25.63
N MET A 299 -11.44 14.94 24.33
CA MET A 299 -11.21 16.26 23.74
C MET A 299 -12.33 17.24 24.12
N PHE A 300 -13.60 16.84 23.98
CA PHE A 300 -14.74 17.70 24.38
C PHE A 300 -14.78 17.96 25.87
N LYS A 301 -14.33 17.03 26.70
CA LYS A 301 -14.19 17.25 28.15
C LYS A 301 -13.15 18.32 28.47
N LEU A 302 -12.09 18.45 27.68
CA LEU A 302 -11.09 19.51 27.77
C LEU A 302 -11.65 20.84 27.22
N LEU A 303 -12.28 20.81 26.04
CA LEU A 303 -12.91 21.98 25.43
C LEU A 303 -13.93 22.61 26.34
N LYS A 304 -14.78 21.87 27.05
CA LYS A 304 -15.72 22.37 28.04
C LYS A 304 -15.08 23.10 29.22
N LYS A 305 -13.79 22.79 29.52
CA LYS A 305 -13.05 23.50 30.56
C LYS A 305 -12.41 24.79 30.05
N LEU A 306 -12.06 24.83 28.78
CA LEU A 306 -11.34 25.94 28.14
C LEU A 306 -12.31 26.96 27.53
N CYS A 307 -13.42 26.48 26.98
CA CYS A 307 -14.42 27.29 26.28
C CYS A 307 -15.73 27.29 27.10
N PRO A 308 -16.14 28.43 27.71
CA PRO A 308 -17.37 28.50 28.48
C PRO A 308 -18.67 28.39 27.67
N THR A 309 -18.60 28.63 26.35
CA THR A 309 -19.79 28.58 25.48
C THR A 309 -19.57 27.69 24.25
N LYS A 310 -20.69 27.24 23.64
CA LYS A 310 -20.64 26.42 22.40
C LYS A 310 -20.01 27.18 21.24
N GLU A 311 -20.26 28.44 21.11
CA GLU A 311 -19.74 29.31 20.05
C GLU A 311 -18.21 29.41 20.15
N GLN A 312 -17.67 29.52 21.37
CA GLN A 312 -16.22 29.51 21.59
C GLN A 312 -15.59 28.13 21.27
N ALA A 313 -16.29 27.04 21.58
CA ALA A 313 -15.82 25.71 21.23
C ALA A 313 -15.82 25.48 19.72
N VAL A 314 -16.80 26.00 18.98
CA VAL A 314 -16.80 25.97 17.51
C VAL A 314 -15.61 26.74 16.96
N GLN A 315 -15.36 27.95 17.48
CA GLN A 315 -14.21 28.77 17.02
C GLN A 315 -12.87 28.08 17.28
N GLU A 316 -12.70 27.48 18.45
CA GLU A 316 -11.49 26.73 18.82
C GLU A 316 -11.27 25.51 17.92
N LEU A 317 -12.33 24.78 17.53
CA LEU A 317 -12.24 23.66 16.61
C LEU A 317 -11.83 24.10 15.20
N ILE A 318 -12.24 25.27 14.76
CA ILE A 318 -11.82 25.84 13.47
C ILE A 318 -10.35 26.27 13.53
N GLU A 319 -9.95 27.01 14.57
CA GLU A 319 -8.61 27.61 14.66
C GLU A 319 -7.49 26.61 15.00
N SER A 320 -7.78 25.66 15.91
CA SER A 320 -6.75 24.75 16.44
C SER A 320 -6.77 23.35 15.83
N TYR A 321 -7.89 22.94 15.20
CA TYR A 321 -8.07 21.59 14.65
C TYR A 321 -8.40 21.57 13.16
N ASP A 322 -8.27 22.71 12.47
CA ASP A 322 -8.45 22.86 11.01
C ASP A 322 -9.80 22.28 10.49
N LYS A 323 -10.86 22.45 11.29
CA LYS A 323 -12.22 22.00 10.93
C LYS A 323 -12.96 23.08 10.19
N THR A 324 -13.79 22.68 9.24
CA THR A 324 -14.73 23.61 8.62
C THR A 324 -15.81 24.03 9.64
N GLU A 325 -16.44 25.18 9.44
CA GLU A 325 -17.48 25.69 10.33
C GLU A 325 -18.63 24.68 10.47
N GLU A 326 -19.05 24.05 9.38
CA GLU A 326 -20.12 23.04 9.36
C GLU A 326 -19.74 21.78 10.16
N GLU A 327 -18.50 21.30 10.04
CA GLU A 327 -17.98 20.17 10.81
C GLU A 327 -17.86 20.49 12.29
N ALA A 328 -17.35 21.66 12.63
CA ALA A 328 -17.20 22.12 14.00
C ALA A 328 -18.53 22.26 14.71
N GLN A 329 -19.54 22.87 14.06
CA GLN A 329 -20.91 22.99 14.58
C GLN A 329 -21.52 21.62 14.83
N LYS A 330 -21.41 20.69 13.90
CA LYS A 330 -21.95 19.33 14.01
C LYS A 330 -21.30 18.53 15.17
N LEU A 331 -20.00 18.67 15.35
CA LEU A 331 -19.27 18.03 16.45
C LEU A 331 -19.70 18.62 17.81
N VAL A 332 -19.84 19.95 17.90
CA VAL A 332 -20.31 20.62 19.13
C VAL A 332 -21.75 20.23 19.44
N GLU A 333 -22.64 20.12 18.46
CA GLU A 333 -24.01 19.65 18.71
C GLU A 333 -24.07 18.21 19.22
N GLN A 334 -23.18 17.36 18.74
CA GLN A 334 -23.15 15.93 19.08
C GLN A 334 -22.52 15.64 20.45
N TYR A 335 -21.46 16.36 20.84
CA TYR A 335 -20.64 16.02 22.00
C TYR A 335 -20.61 17.07 23.13
N TRP A 336 -21.21 18.23 22.92
CA TRP A 336 -21.23 19.28 23.95
C TRP A 336 -22.14 18.94 25.14
#